data_4738759c4490b264c88deba123be0f19
#
_entry.id   4738759c4490b264c88deba123be0f19
#
_cell.length_a   1.000
_cell.length_b   1.000
_cell.length_c   1.000
_cell.angle_alpha   90.00
_cell.angle_beta   90.00
_cell.angle_gamma   90.00
#
_symmetry.space_group_name_H-M   'P 1'
#
loop_
_entity.id
_entity.type
_entity.pdbx_description
1 polymer ?
#
loop_
_entity_poly.entity_id
_entity_poly.type
_entity_poly.pdbx_seq_one_letter_code
_entity_poly.pdbx_strand_id
1 'polypeptide(L)'
;MILLIFLATILIISVTIYQYDEQTKEYNVSRFGRKEETLKKETTIQLYQRSTVAVTTENLQTIFQKAIYEIAFIHNLEISLYDLKGNILITSVPFGLKDSIPKNLSTLKVSQLKSSTNSRVFEIIEFNKINIETSYTYILDAFANRIGILKLEFNQDNSAQEYELKEFLTRLIIVYFFMFLIAIMLAYFLSSYITRSIKSITDKMKRTRLNER
;
A
#
# COMPACT_ATOMS: atom_id res chain seq x y z
N MET A 1 -19.78 33.11 5.02
CA MET A 1 -19.96 32.19 3.87
C MET A 1 -18.62 31.75 3.26
N ILE A 2 -17.76 32.67 2.80
CA ILE A 2 -16.45 32.33 2.19
C ILE A 2 -15.56 31.53 3.13
N LEU A 3 -15.47 31.89 4.41
CA LEU A 3 -14.68 31.16 5.41
C LEU A 3 -15.19 29.73 5.64
N LEU A 4 -16.50 29.51 5.57
CA LEU A 4 -17.11 28.19 5.70
C LEU A 4 -16.78 27.29 4.49
N ILE A 5 -16.80 27.85 3.27
CA ILE A 5 -16.39 27.15 2.05
C ILE A 5 -14.91 26.78 2.12
N PHE A 6 -14.07 27.69 2.57
CA PHE A 6 -12.63 27.45 2.75
C PHE A 6 -12.37 26.33 3.76
N LEU A 7 -13.04 26.36 4.91
CA LEU A 7 -12.92 25.32 5.95
C LEU A 7 -13.40 23.95 5.43
N ALA A 8 -14.54 23.93 4.72
CA ALA A 8 -15.05 22.71 4.11
C ALA A 8 -14.06 22.12 3.08
N THR A 9 -13.42 22.97 2.27
CA THR A 9 -12.42 22.54 1.29
C THR A 9 -11.22 21.88 1.96
N ILE A 10 -10.68 22.48 3.03
CA ILE A 10 -9.57 21.91 3.78
C ILE A 10 -9.96 20.54 4.37
N LEU A 11 -11.17 20.44 4.92
CA LEU A 11 -11.67 19.21 5.52
C LEU A 11 -11.81 18.10 4.47
N ILE A 12 -12.37 18.40 3.30
CA ILE A 12 -12.51 17.44 2.20
C ILE A 12 -11.14 16.94 1.74
N ILE A 13 -10.16 17.86 1.54
CA ILE A 13 -8.80 17.48 1.13
C ILE A 13 -8.17 16.57 2.18
N SER A 14 -8.27 16.91 3.47
CA SER A 14 -7.72 16.10 4.56
C SER A 14 -8.32 14.70 4.61
N VAL A 15 -9.64 14.59 4.49
CA VAL A 15 -10.35 13.29 4.46
C VAL A 15 -9.94 12.48 3.23
N THR A 16 -9.83 13.13 2.07
CA THR A 16 -9.42 12.46 0.82
C THR A 16 -8.01 11.88 0.93
N ILE A 17 -7.06 12.63 1.49
CA ILE A 17 -5.68 12.15 1.71
C ILE A 17 -5.67 10.96 2.66
N TYR A 18 -6.40 11.06 3.78
CA TYR A 18 -6.50 9.98 4.76
C TYR A 18 -7.09 8.69 4.16
N GLN A 19 -8.22 8.80 3.44
CA GLN A 19 -8.85 7.66 2.78
C GLN A 19 -7.96 7.02 1.72
N TYR A 20 -7.21 7.83 0.96
CA TYR A 20 -6.30 7.31 -0.06
C TYR A 20 -5.15 6.50 0.58
N ASP A 21 -4.54 7.01 1.66
CA ASP A 21 -3.47 6.31 2.36
C ASP A 21 -3.96 4.96 2.93
N GLU A 22 -5.13 4.95 3.55
CA GLU A 22 -5.75 3.74 4.10
C GLU A 22 -6.08 2.70 3.02
N GLN A 23 -6.73 3.12 1.92
CA GLN A 23 -7.05 2.25 0.79
C GLN A 23 -5.79 1.68 0.11
N THR A 24 -4.74 2.50 0.00
CA THR A 24 -3.47 2.06 -0.59
C THR A 24 -2.82 0.97 0.26
N LYS A 25 -2.82 1.12 1.58
CA LYS A 25 -2.30 0.10 2.50
C LYS A 25 -3.08 -1.22 2.39
N GLU A 26 -4.40 -1.17 2.43
CA GLU A 26 -5.25 -2.36 2.30
C GLU A 26 -5.06 -3.05 0.94
N TYR A 27 -5.01 -2.28 -0.14
CA TYR A 27 -4.76 -2.81 -1.48
C TYR A 27 -3.42 -3.53 -1.57
N ASN A 28 -2.35 -2.95 -1.02
CA ASN A 28 -1.01 -3.51 -1.03
C ASN A 28 -0.94 -4.82 -0.24
N VAL A 29 -1.48 -4.85 0.97
CA VAL A 29 -1.56 -6.07 1.79
C VAL A 29 -2.34 -7.19 1.06
N SER A 30 -3.47 -6.84 0.46
CA SER A 30 -4.28 -7.79 -0.32
C SER A 30 -3.55 -8.28 -1.58
N ARG A 31 -2.86 -7.40 -2.30
CA ARG A 31 -2.05 -7.73 -3.47
C ARG A 31 -0.90 -8.68 -3.11
N PHE A 32 -0.20 -8.40 -2.03
CA PHE A 32 0.86 -9.27 -1.53
C PHE A 32 0.30 -10.64 -1.13
N GLY A 33 -0.82 -10.69 -0.41
CA GLY A 33 -1.47 -11.95 -0.02
C GLY A 33 -1.82 -12.83 -1.22
N ARG A 34 -2.34 -12.24 -2.30
CA ARG A 34 -2.61 -12.98 -3.56
C ARG A 34 -1.34 -13.50 -4.22
N LYS A 35 -0.27 -12.70 -4.26
CA LYS A 35 1.04 -13.14 -4.78
C LYS A 35 1.60 -14.29 -3.94
N GLU A 36 1.56 -14.17 -2.62
CA GLU A 36 2.02 -15.22 -1.71
C GLU A 36 1.27 -16.55 -1.92
N GLU A 37 -0.04 -16.50 -2.07
CA GLU A 37 -0.85 -17.70 -2.34
C GLU A 37 -0.47 -18.36 -3.68
N THR A 38 -0.28 -17.55 -4.73
CA THR A 38 0.18 -18.03 -6.03
C THR A 38 1.55 -18.70 -5.91
N LEU A 39 2.48 -18.08 -5.20
CA LEU A 39 3.81 -18.61 -4.97
C LEU A 39 3.82 -19.92 -4.15
N LYS A 40 2.95 -20.03 -3.14
CA LYS A 40 2.77 -21.29 -2.41
C LYS A 40 2.31 -22.41 -3.33
N LYS A 41 1.35 -22.14 -4.21
CA LYS A 41 0.89 -23.13 -5.21
C LYS A 41 2.00 -23.51 -6.15
N GLU A 42 2.77 -22.56 -6.65
CA GLU A 42 3.87 -22.80 -7.58
C GLU A 42 5.02 -23.58 -6.90
N THR A 43 5.35 -23.22 -5.68
CA THR A 43 6.30 -23.95 -4.84
C THR A 43 5.85 -25.41 -4.66
N THR A 44 4.56 -25.64 -4.40
CA THR A 44 3.99 -26.97 -4.27
C THR A 44 4.09 -27.75 -5.59
N ILE A 45 3.85 -27.12 -6.73
CA ILE A 45 3.99 -27.74 -8.06
C ILE A 45 5.45 -28.17 -8.29
N GLN A 46 6.42 -27.32 -7.96
CA GLN A 46 7.83 -27.65 -8.09
C GLN A 46 8.21 -28.86 -7.20
N LEU A 47 7.69 -28.89 -5.97
CA LEU A 47 7.96 -30.01 -5.05
C LEU A 47 7.40 -31.35 -5.56
N TYR A 48 6.18 -31.39 -6.07
CA TYR A 48 5.47 -32.66 -6.31
C TYR A 48 5.39 -33.07 -7.78
N GLN A 49 5.42 -32.12 -8.72
CA GLN A 49 5.30 -32.46 -10.14
C GLN A 49 6.63 -32.52 -10.88
N ARG A 50 7.62 -31.76 -10.43
CA ARG A 50 8.95 -31.69 -11.09
C ARG A 50 10.07 -32.34 -10.31
N SER A 51 9.84 -32.68 -9.04
CA SER A 51 10.84 -33.36 -8.22
C SER A 51 10.85 -34.85 -8.51
N THR A 52 12.03 -35.37 -8.88
CA THR A 52 12.32 -36.83 -8.96
C THR A 52 12.93 -37.37 -7.69
N VAL A 53 13.15 -36.51 -6.69
CA VAL A 53 13.83 -36.82 -5.42
C VAL A 53 12.81 -36.74 -4.28
N ALA A 54 13.01 -37.52 -3.23
CA ALA A 54 12.17 -37.47 -2.03
C ALA A 54 12.14 -36.04 -1.44
N VAL A 55 10.94 -35.57 -1.11
CA VAL A 55 10.72 -34.22 -0.56
C VAL A 55 11.03 -34.23 0.93
N THR A 56 12.25 -33.85 1.28
CA THR A 56 12.77 -33.74 2.66
C THR A 56 13.45 -32.38 2.83
N THR A 57 13.66 -31.95 4.08
CA THR A 57 14.40 -30.69 4.37
C THR A 57 15.78 -30.67 3.72
N GLU A 58 16.47 -31.79 3.69
CA GLU A 58 17.83 -31.93 3.13
C GLU A 58 17.85 -31.77 1.61
N ASN A 59 16.78 -32.19 0.92
CA ASN A 59 16.69 -32.13 -0.54
C ASN A 59 16.06 -30.83 -1.08
N LEU A 60 15.52 -29.95 -0.23
CA LEU A 60 14.93 -28.68 -0.65
C LEU A 60 15.88 -27.83 -1.48
N GLN A 61 17.15 -27.75 -1.08
CA GLN A 61 18.16 -26.99 -1.81
C GLN A 61 18.33 -27.51 -3.24
N THR A 62 18.39 -28.82 -3.41
CA THR A 62 18.55 -29.46 -4.73
C THR A 62 17.30 -29.29 -5.61
N ILE A 63 16.11 -29.44 -5.01
CA ILE A 63 14.81 -29.31 -5.71
C ILE A 63 14.65 -27.88 -6.24
N PHE A 64 14.99 -26.89 -5.44
CA PHE A 64 14.79 -25.48 -5.78
C PHE A 64 16.00 -24.83 -6.47
N GLN A 65 17.10 -25.53 -6.73
CA GLN A 65 18.34 -24.95 -7.23
C GLN A 65 18.18 -24.08 -8.48
N LYS A 66 17.31 -24.46 -9.41
CA LYS A 66 16.99 -23.68 -10.62
C LYS A 66 15.68 -22.92 -10.49
N ALA A 67 14.66 -23.58 -9.93
CA ALA A 67 13.31 -23.05 -9.86
C ALA A 67 13.22 -21.74 -9.05
N ILE A 68 14.03 -21.58 -8.00
CA ILE A 68 14.00 -20.40 -7.15
C ILE A 68 14.28 -19.10 -7.93
N TYR A 69 15.21 -19.14 -8.87
CA TYR A 69 15.57 -17.99 -9.68
C TYR A 69 14.48 -17.66 -10.72
N GLU A 70 13.90 -18.71 -11.35
CA GLU A 70 12.81 -18.56 -12.30
C GLU A 70 11.58 -17.93 -11.64
N ILE A 71 11.17 -18.48 -10.50
CA ILE A 71 10.00 -17.98 -9.74
C ILE A 71 10.25 -16.55 -9.25
N ALA A 72 11.42 -16.29 -8.69
CA ALA A 72 11.78 -14.95 -8.22
C ALA A 72 11.75 -13.92 -9.34
N PHE A 73 12.26 -14.26 -10.52
CA PHE A 73 12.27 -13.39 -11.70
C PHE A 73 10.87 -13.12 -12.23
N ILE A 74 10.05 -14.19 -12.40
CA ILE A 74 8.67 -14.07 -12.93
C ILE A 74 7.81 -13.18 -12.03
N HIS A 75 7.93 -13.32 -10.72
CA HIS A 75 7.09 -12.61 -9.75
C HIS A 75 7.70 -11.28 -9.27
N ASN A 76 8.91 -10.95 -9.70
CA ASN A 76 9.68 -9.77 -9.29
C ASN A 76 9.74 -9.63 -7.76
N LEU A 77 10.33 -10.65 -7.12
CA LEU A 77 10.50 -10.70 -5.67
C LEU A 77 11.74 -11.52 -5.30
N GLU A 78 12.16 -11.40 -4.05
CA GLU A 78 13.26 -12.18 -3.50
C GLU A 78 12.71 -13.37 -2.70
N ILE A 79 13.25 -14.55 -2.98
CA ILE A 79 12.87 -15.80 -2.31
C ILE A 79 14.07 -16.36 -1.56
N SER A 80 13.86 -16.73 -0.30
CA SER A 80 14.86 -17.47 0.48
C SER A 80 14.20 -18.64 1.18
N LEU A 81 14.86 -19.79 1.15
CA LEU A 81 14.45 -21.00 1.84
C LEU A 81 15.36 -21.25 3.02
N TYR A 82 14.76 -21.61 4.14
CA TYR A 82 15.45 -21.95 5.38
C TYR A 82 15.01 -23.33 5.87
N ASP A 83 15.89 -23.99 6.63
CA ASP A 83 15.50 -25.18 7.39
C ASP A 83 14.56 -24.80 8.56
N LEU A 84 14.05 -25.79 9.26
CA LEU A 84 13.16 -25.58 10.42
C LEU A 84 13.86 -24.94 11.62
N LYS A 85 15.20 -24.91 11.63
CA LYS A 85 16.02 -24.23 12.65
C LYS A 85 16.27 -22.76 12.29
N GLY A 86 15.99 -22.39 11.04
CA GLY A 86 16.19 -21.04 10.52
C GLY A 86 17.52 -20.84 9.79
N ASN A 87 18.29 -21.90 9.48
CA ASN A 87 19.50 -21.77 8.67
C ASN A 87 19.12 -21.67 7.19
N ILE A 88 19.80 -20.78 6.45
CA ILE A 88 19.52 -20.59 5.02
C ILE A 88 19.95 -21.82 4.22
N LEU A 89 19.07 -22.32 3.37
CA LEU A 89 19.34 -23.41 2.43
C LEU A 89 19.69 -22.86 1.05
N ILE A 90 18.87 -21.94 0.54
CA ILE A 90 19.05 -21.34 -0.78
C ILE A 90 18.34 -19.97 -0.86
N THR A 91 18.83 -19.07 -1.69
CA THR A 91 18.22 -17.76 -1.93
C THR A 91 18.32 -17.38 -3.41
N SER A 92 17.32 -16.66 -3.90
CA SER A 92 17.32 -16.07 -5.25
C SER A 92 18.15 -14.78 -5.36
N VAL A 93 18.57 -14.20 -4.22
CA VAL A 93 19.34 -12.95 -4.20
C VAL A 93 20.69 -13.14 -4.89
N PRO A 94 21.11 -12.22 -5.79
CA PRO A 94 22.38 -12.29 -6.51
C PRO A 94 23.59 -12.40 -5.58
N PHE A 95 24.62 -13.10 -6.02
CA PHE A 95 25.80 -13.43 -5.22
C PHE A 95 26.48 -12.20 -4.57
N GLY A 96 26.50 -11.06 -5.25
CA GLY A 96 27.10 -9.80 -4.74
C GLY A 96 26.30 -9.12 -3.62
N LEU A 97 25.05 -9.52 -3.39
CA LEU A 97 24.15 -8.98 -2.36
C LEU A 97 23.83 -10.01 -1.26
N LYS A 98 24.40 -11.22 -1.34
CA LYS A 98 24.15 -12.30 -0.36
C LYS A 98 24.58 -11.94 1.06
N ASP A 99 25.55 -11.05 1.22
CA ASP A 99 26.03 -10.63 2.54
C ASP A 99 24.99 -9.75 3.29
N SER A 100 24.01 -9.20 2.58
CA SER A 100 22.91 -8.45 3.17
C SER A 100 21.80 -9.35 3.75
N ILE A 101 21.84 -10.66 3.43
CA ILE A 101 20.83 -11.61 3.92
C ILE A 101 21.34 -12.27 5.19
N PRO A 102 20.55 -12.27 6.28
CA PRO A 102 20.94 -13.00 7.47
C PRO A 102 21.07 -14.51 7.15
N LYS A 103 22.24 -15.06 7.42
CA LYS A 103 22.49 -16.50 7.24
C LYS A 103 21.56 -17.36 8.09
N ASN A 104 21.08 -16.80 9.20
CA ASN A 104 20.15 -17.45 10.11
C ASN A 104 18.98 -16.51 10.41
N LEU A 105 17.76 -17.02 10.40
CA LEU A 105 16.61 -16.34 10.96
C LEU A 105 16.79 -16.16 12.47
N SER A 106 16.37 -15.05 13.01
CA SER A 106 16.40 -14.87 14.46
C SER A 106 15.49 -15.92 15.14
N THR A 107 15.90 -16.39 16.31
CA THR A 107 15.12 -17.35 17.10
C THR A 107 13.72 -16.82 17.42
N LEU A 108 13.60 -15.49 17.55
CA LEU A 108 12.34 -14.81 17.77
C LEU A 108 11.39 -14.98 16.57
N LYS A 109 11.88 -14.88 15.33
CA LYS A 109 11.08 -15.10 14.12
C LYS A 109 10.59 -16.54 14.01
N VAL A 110 11.48 -17.50 14.26
CA VAL A 110 11.11 -18.92 14.27
C VAL A 110 10.07 -19.22 15.35
N SER A 111 10.18 -18.60 16.53
CA SER A 111 9.19 -18.77 17.61
C SER A 111 7.85 -18.11 17.27
N GLN A 112 7.86 -16.93 16.69
CA GLN A 112 6.65 -16.25 16.20
C GLN A 112 5.93 -17.09 15.14
N LEU A 113 6.67 -17.66 14.19
CA LEU A 113 6.10 -18.52 13.16
C LEU A 113 5.49 -19.80 13.74
N LYS A 114 6.09 -20.36 14.79
CA LYS A 114 5.55 -21.52 15.51
C LYS A 114 4.25 -21.20 16.26
N SER A 115 4.16 -20.03 16.88
CA SER A 115 3.00 -19.59 17.67
C SER A 115 1.87 -18.99 16.82
N SER A 116 2.15 -18.65 15.57
CA SER A 116 1.16 -18.06 14.67
C SER A 116 0.07 -19.07 14.30
N THR A 117 -1.20 -18.69 14.51
CA THR A 117 -2.39 -19.50 14.18
C THR A 117 -2.44 -19.89 12.70
N ASN A 118 -2.02 -18.99 11.81
CA ASN A 118 -2.02 -19.19 10.36
C ASN A 118 -0.70 -19.75 9.83
N SER A 119 0.25 -20.10 10.70
CA SER A 119 1.58 -20.54 10.27
C SER A 119 2.28 -19.55 9.33
N ARG A 120 2.03 -18.25 9.55
CA ARG A 120 2.50 -17.11 8.76
C ARG A 120 2.92 -15.96 9.67
N VAL A 121 4.04 -15.34 9.35
CA VAL A 121 4.47 -14.04 9.92
C VAL A 121 4.64 -13.07 8.77
N PHE A 122 4.00 -11.91 8.86
CA PHE A 122 4.08 -10.85 7.86
C PHE A 122 4.61 -9.58 8.50
N GLU A 123 5.51 -8.90 7.82
CA GLU A 123 6.14 -7.67 8.27
C GLU A 123 6.30 -6.69 7.12
N ILE A 124 6.19 -5.43 7.44
CA ILE A 124 6.52 -4.33 6.53
C ILE A 124 7.67 -3.56 7.18
N ILE A 125 8.79 -3.49 6.49
CA ILE A 125 9.97 -2.75 6.93
C ILE A 125 10.19 -1.60 5.96
N GLU A 126 10.18 -0.37 6.47
CA GLU A 126 10.53 0.80 5.68
C GLU A 126 12.06 0.98 5.71
N PHE A 127 12.68 0.89 4.54
CA PHE A 127 14.10 1.13 4.36
C PHE A 127 14.33 2.11 3.21
N ASN A 128 14.97 3.26 3.47
CA ASN A 128 15.21 4.30 2.46
C ASN A 128 13.97 4.74 1.69
N LYS A 129 12.83 4.90 2.36
CA LYS A 129 11.51 5.21 1.77
C LYS A 129 10.94 4.11 0.86
N ILE A 130 11.54 2.94 0.84
CA ILE A 130 11.02 1.77 0.15
C ILE A 130 10.40 0.87 1.22
N ASN A 131 9.15 0.49 1.02
CA ASN A 131 8.50 -0.49 1.86
C ASN A 131 8.88 -1.89 1.39
N ILE A 132 9.56 -2.62 2.25
CA ILE A 132 9.90 -4.03 2.03
C ILE A 132 8.84 -4.86 2.75
N GLU A 133 8.00 -5.51 1.99
CA GLU A 133 7.02 -6.45 2.52
C GLU A 133 7.65 -7.83 2.60
N THR A 134 7.70 -8.40 3.79
CA THR A 134 8.32 -9.70 4.05
C THR A 134 7.31 -10.66 4.64
N SER A 135 7.18 -11.85 4.06
CA SER A 135 6.35 -12.93 4.58
C SER A 135 7.20 -14.17 4.85
N TYR A 136 6.96 -14.78 6.00
CA TYR A 136 7.52 -16.08 6.40
C TYR A 136 6.39 -17.09 6.50
N THR A 137 6.54 -18.25 5.87
CA THR A 137 5.55 -19.31 5.90
C THR A 137 6.23 -20.68 5.86
N TYR A 138 5.56 -21.73 6.34
CA TYR A 138 6.09 -23.08 6.23
C TYR A 138 5.88 -23.67 4.84
N ILE A 139 6.88 -24.43 4.38
CA ILE A 139 6.73 -25.36 3.28
C ILE A 139 6.30 -26.68 3.92
N LEU A 140 5.25 -27.28 3.34
CA LEU A 140 4.67 -28.54 3.82
C LEU A 140 4.96 -29.67 2.83
N ASP A 141 5.13 -30.87 3.35
CA ASP A 141 5.14 -32.09 2.53
C ASP A 141 3.72 -32.57 2.18
N ALA A 142 3.58 -33.67 1.44
CA ALA A 142 2.29 -34.25 1.03
C ALA A 142 1.43 -34.71 2.22
N PHE A 143 2.03 -34.88 3.40
CA PHE A 143 1.37 -35.27 4.63
C PHE A 143 1.13 -34.10 5.58
N ALA A 144 1.30 -32.86 5.08
CA ALA A 144 1.21 -31.63 5.85
C ALA A 144 2.27 -31.47 6.95
N ASN A 145 3.37 -32.20 6.90
CA ASN A 145 4.49 -31.97 7.80
C ASN A 145 5.30 -30.75 7.33
N ARG A 146 5.80 -29.99 8.30
CA ARG A 146 6.67 -28.85 8.03
C ARG A 146 8.06 -29.32 7.65
N ILE A 147 8.55 -28.95 6.47
CA ILE A 147 9.86 -29.37 5.94
C ILE A 147 10.85 -28.22 5.77
N GLY A 148 10.37 -26.96 5.79
CA GLY A 148 11.20 -25.79 5.66
C GLY A 148 10.41 -24.50 5.88
N ILE A 149 11.12 -23.38 5.84
CA ILE A 149 10.54 -22.04 5.94
C ILE A 149 10.82 -21.31 4.64
N LEU A 150 9.77 -20.78 4.02
CA LEU A 150 9.79 -19.92 2.85
C LEU A 150 9.74 -18.46 3.30
N LYS A 151 10.75 -17.68 2.97
CA LYS A 151 10.77 -16.22 3.10
C LYS A 151 10.55 -15.59 1.74
N LEU A 152 9.58 -14.71 1.62
CA LEU A 152 9.29 -13.92 0.46
C LEU A 152 9.53 -12.46 0.80
N GLU A 153 10.33 -11.76 0.00
CA GLU A 153 10.56 -10.32 0.11
C GLU A 153 10.11 -9.64 -1.16
N PHE A 154 9.25 -8.66 -1.02
CA PHE A 154 8.77 -7.84 -2.09
C PHE A 154 9.18 -6.40 -1.86
N ASN A 155 10.06 -5.90 -2.70
CA ASN A 155 10.43 -4.49 -2.71
C ASN A 155 9.32 -3.72 -3.39
N GLN A 156 8.51 -3.01 -2.61
CA GLN A 156 7.49 -2.15 -3.14
C GLN A 156 8.13 -0.82 -3.54
N ASP A 157 8.37 -0.66 -4.83
CA ASP A 157 8.66 0.67 -5.37
C ASP A 157 7.35 1.48 -5.38
N ASN A 158 7.19 2.31 -4.35
CA ASN A 158 6.03 3.19 -4.22
C ASN A 158 6.12 4.44 -5.10
N SER A 159 7.22 4.62 -5.83
CA SER A 159 7.47 5.84 -6.61
C SER A 159 6.37 6.13 -7.63
N ALA A 160 5.86 5.10 -8.31
CA ALA A 160 4.75 5.25 -9.24
C ALA A 160 3.44 5.64 -8.53
N GLN A 161 3.15 5.04 -7.38
CA GLN A 161 1.94 5.34 -6.60
C GLN A 161 2.02 6.74 -5.97
N GLU A 162 3.18 7.13 -5.45
CA GLU A 162 3.42 8.48 -4.94
C GLU A 162 3.25 9.52 -6.06
N TYR A 163 3.71 9.21 -7.27
CA TYR A 163 3.53 10.08 -8.43
C TYR A 163 2.05 10.22 -8.81
N GLU A 164 1.31 9.11 -8.90
CA GLU A 164 -0.12 9.10 -9.19
C GLU A 164 -0.92 9.87 -8.12
N LEU A 165 -0.60 9.68 -6.85
CA LEU A 165 -1.21 10.42 -5.75
C LEU A 165 -0.94 11.92 -5.88
N LYS A 166 0.31 12.29 -6.12
CA LYS A 166 0.70 13.70 -6.28
C LYS A 166 -0.02 14.36 -7.47
N GLU A 167 -0.11 13.66 -8.58
CA GLU A 167 -0.84 14.14 -9.76
C GLU A 167 -2.34 14.30 -9.46
N PHE A 168 -2.96 13.32 -8.81
CA PHE A 168 -4.34 13.38 -8.38
C PHE A 168 -4.60 14.56 -7.43
N LEU A 169 -3.78 14.73 -6.38
CA LEU A 169 -3.89 15.85 -5.44
C LEU A 169 -3.70 17.20 -6.14
N THR A 170 -2.77 17.30 -7.08
CA THR A 170 -2.55 18.52 -7.85
C THR A 170 -3.79 18.90 -8.67
N ARG A 171 -4.41 17.95 -9.37
CA ARG A 171 -5.65 18.16 -10.11
C ARG A 171 -6.78 18.57 -9.17
N LEU A 172 -6.89 17.95 -8.03
CA LEU A 172 -7.90 18.24 -7.02
C LEU A 172 -7.76 19.67 -6.48
N ILE A 173 -6.53 20.09 -6.14
CA ILE A 173 -6.23 21.46 -5.72
C ILE A 173 -6.63 22.50 -6.79
N ILE A 174 -6.32 22.23 -8.05
CA ILE A 174 -6.68 23.11 -9.17
C ILE A 174 -8.20 23.27 -9.26
N VAL A 175 -8.96 22.17 -9.20
CA VAL A 175 -10.43 22.21 -9.25
C VAL A 175 -11.00 23.02 -8.08
N TYR A 176 -10.53 22.80 -6.86
CA TYR A 176 -10.98 23.55 -5.69
C TYR A 176 -10.60 25.03 -5.77
N PHE A 177 -9.43 25.36 -6.31
CA PHE A 177 -9.03 26.74 -6.53
C PHE A 177 -10.01 27.46 -7.46
N PHE A 178 -10.40 26.85 -8.58
CA PHE A 178 -11.40 27.44 -9.48
C PHE A 178 -12.78 27.53 -8.82
N MET A 179 -13.22 26.51 -8.08
CA MET A 179 -14.47 26.58 -7.32
C MET A 179 -14.46 27.73 -6.31
N PHE A 180 -13.34 27.96 -5.65
CA PHE A 180 -13.18 29.06 -4.69
C PHE A 180 -13.27 30.42 -5.36
N LEU A 181 -12.64 30.60 -6.55
CA LEU A 181 -12.79 31.83 -7.35
C LEU A 181 -14.24 32.09 -7.75
N ILE A 182 -14.94 31.04 -8.20
CA ILE A 182 -16.37 31.16 -8.56
C ILE A 182 -17.19 31.56 -7.33
N ALA A 183 -16.94 30.95 -6.17
CA ALA A 183 -17.63 31.29 -4.93
C ALA A 183 -17.42 32.74 -4.50
N ILE A 184 -16.20 33.29 -4.63
CA ILE A 184 -15.90 34.70 -4.37
C ILE A 184 -16.67 35.61 -5.34
N MET A 185 -16.66 35.28 -6.62
CA MET A 185 -17.35 36.02 -7.65
C MET A 185 -18.86 36.07 -7.40
N LEU A 186 -19.46 34.90 -7.08
CA LEU A 186 -20.89 34.85 -6.74
C LEU A 186 -21.21 35.64 -5.47
N ALA A 187 -20.39 35.55 -4.43
CA ALA A 187 -20.55 36.29 -3.19
C ALA A 187 -20.52 37.83 -3.45
N TYR A 188 -19.61 38.27 -4.31
CA TYR A 188 -19.51 39.67 -4.71
C TYR A 188 -20.77 40.16 -5.47
N PHE A 189 -21.24 39.37 -6.45
CA PHE A 189 -22.44 39.70 -7.19
C PHE A 189 -23.69 39.76 -6.31
N LEU A 190 -23.89 38.74 -5.44
CA LEU A 190 -25.00 38.70 -4.51
C LEU A 190 -24.96 39.87 -3.52
N SER A 191 -23.81 40.20 -2.96
CA SER A 191 -23.62 41.32 -2.05
C SER A 191 -23.97 42.64 -2.73
N SER A 192 -23.48 42.86 -3.97
CA SER A 192 -23.76 44.04 -4.75
C SER A 192 -25.26 44.17 -5.12
N TYR A 193 -25.89 43.05 -5.49
CA TYR A 193 -27.32 42.99 -5.80
C TYR A 193 -28.21 43.35 -4.60
N ILE A 194 -27.95 42.71 -3.45
CA ILE A 194 -28.68 42.97 -2.22
C ILE A 194 -28.52 44.45 -1.77
N THR A 195 -27.28 44.96 -1.78
CA THR A 195 -26.99 46.33 -1.36
C THR A 195 -27.74 47.36 -2.26
N ARG A 196 -27.76 47.14 -3.59
CA ARG A 196 -28.52 48.01 -4.51
C ARG A 196 -30.02 47.93 -4.26
N SER A 197 -30.57 46.76 -4.01
CA SER A 197 -31.99 46.56 -3.71
C SER A 197 -32.41 47.28 -2.42
N ILE A 198 -31.62 47.15 -1.34
CA ILE A 198 -31.87 47.80 -0.07
C ILE A 198 -31.79 49.33 -0.22
N LYS A 199 -30.77 49.84 -0.93
CA LYS A 199 -30.62 51.28 -1.18
C LYS A 199 -31.82 51.87 -1.95
N SER A 200 -32.30 51.15 -2.98
CA SER A 200 -33.49 51.56 -3.76
C SER A 200 -34.76 51.64 -2.89
N ILE A 201 -34.96 50.67 -1.97
CA ILE A 201 -36.08 50.67 -1.04
C ILE A 201 -35.96 51.85 -0.06
N THR A 202 -34.79 52.06 0.50
CA THR A 202 -34.53 53.14 1.47
C THR A 202 -34.76 54.51 0.83
N ASP A 203 -34.31 54.72 -0.44
CA ASP A 203 -34.52 55.98 -1.16
C ASP A 203 -36.00 56.21 -1.51
N LYS A 204 -36.76 55.18 -1.85
CA LYS A 204 -38.21 55.28 -2.02
C LYS A 204 -38.91 55.66 -0.74
N MET A 205 -38.60 55.05 0.39
CA MET A 205 -39.18 55.37 1.70
C MET A 205 -38.86 56.81 2.12
N LYS A 206 -37.65 57.30 1.89
CA LYS A 206 -37.29 58.71 2.17
C LYS A 206 -38.13 59.69 1.33
N ARG A 207 -38.34 59.41 0.07
CA ARG A 207 -39.16 60.29 -0.84
C ARG A 207 -40.62 60.30 -0.39
N THR A 208 -41.21 59.19 -0.01
CA THR A 208 -42.59 59.13 0.49
C THR A 208 -42.75 59.97 1.76
N ARG A 209 -41.82 59.87 2.70
CA ARG A 209 -41.85 60.59 3.98
C ARG A 209 -41.64 62.09 3.86
N LEU A 210 -40.98 62.56 2.78
CA LEU A 210 -40.79 63.96 2.50
C LEU A 210 -42.00 64.58 1.78
N ASN A 211 -42.85 63.78 1.15
CA ASN A 211 -44.05 64.25 0.43
C ASN A 211 -45.32 64.34 1.32
N GLU A 212 -45.20 63.78 2.59
CA GLU A 212 -46.29 63.87 3.58
C GLU A 212 -46.12 65.01 4.59
N ARG A 213 -45.16 65.94 4.37
CA ARG A 213 -44.96 67.17 5.12
C ARG A 213 -45.21 68.35 4.22
#